data_dba302b5d228cac93d83f98935352e95
#
_entry.id   dba302b5d228cac93d83f98935352e95
#
_cell.length_a   1.000
_cell.length_b   1.000
_cell.length_c   1.000
_cell.angle_alpha   90.00
_cell.angle_beta   90.00
_cell.angle_gamma   90.00
#
_symmetry.space_group_name_H-M   'P 1'
#
loop_
_entity.id
_entity.type
_entity.pdbx_description
1 polymer ?
#
loop_
_entity_poly.entity_id
_entity_poly.type
_entity_poly.pdbx_seq_one_letter_code
_entity_poly.pdbx_strand_id
1 'polypeptide(L)'
;MEPDHPPADAVAAVTHPDPYSYYALLAADPAPRYDERLRLWVAAHPATVRQLLADPACRVRPVQEPVPVALAGPAGDLFGALVRMNDGPRHATPKAVLLHALAALPQSLAADHAASVATAMAAEVCDAATLNAFVQGVPVRAVASLLGFADGELPRVAALVARYVACLTPLACPGEIAAGHEAAQALLEALRQLVRRAPGTALLAGVTREPWPDKHALLANLAGLMTQTHDATTGLLGNSIVARLRGDASGPAALVPAVMERDPAIHNTRRFTAAGLDVAGVRVPAGQALLLVLAGTAGFGDGRHACPGQALARSIVTQALRALRAAGPLPRAAWRYRPSVNARMPVFVGEGGA
;
A
#
# COMPACT_ATOMS: atom_id res chain seq x y z
N MET A 1 -1.32 -21.17 -12.92
CA MET A 1 -0.59 -21.88 -11.83
C MET A 1 -1.60 -22.77 -11.16
N GLU A 2 -1.37 -24.08 -11.21
CA GLU A 2 -2.30 -25.06 -10.64
C GLU A 2 -2.42 -24.83 -9.11
N PRO A 3 -3.64 -24.87 -8.56
CA PRO A 3 -3.88 -24.63 -7.14
C PRO A 3 -3.30 -25.72 -6.20
N ASP A 4 -2.84 -26.84 -6.73
CA ASP A 4 -2.44 -28.02 -5.94
C ASP A 4 -1.00 -28.00 -5.41
N HIS A 5 -0.17 -27.04 -5.79
CA HIS A 5 1.22 -26.96 -5.30
C HIS A 5 1.38 -25.82 -4.29
N PRO A 6 2.01 -26.07 -3.13
CA PRO A 6 2.25 -25.00 -2.16
C PRO A 6 3.14 -23.90 -2.76
N PRO A 7 3.04 -22.65 -2.27
CA PRO A 7 3.96 -21.59 -2.66
C PRO A 7 5.41 -21.99 -2.44
N ALA A 8 6.29 -21.61 -3.38
CA ALA A 8 7.72 -21.94 -3.31
C ALA A 8 8.46 -21.25 -2.15
N ASP A 9 7.99 -20.08 -1.73
CA ASP A 9 8.51 -19.25 -0.65
C ASP A 9 7.48 -18.18 -0.22
N ALA A 10 7.82 -17.40 0.82
CA ALA A 10 6.93 -16.37 1.37
C ALA A 10 6.67 -15.18 0.44
N VAL A 11 7.51 -14.95 -0.58
CA VAL A 11 7.29 -13.94 -1.61
C VAL A 11 6.35 -14.50 -2.69
N ALA A 12 6.58 -15.72 -3.17
CA ALA A 12 5.71 -16.40 -4.13
C ALA A 12 4.28 -16.58 -3.58
N ALA A 13 4.14 -16.76 -2.27
CA ALA A 13 2.86 -16.89 -1.59
C ALA A 13 1.94 -15.68 -1.80
N VAL A 14 2.47 -14.47 -1.97
CA VAL A 14 1.68 -13.23 -2.11
C VAL A 14 0.70 -13.30 -3.28
N THR A 15 1.12 -13.92 -4.38
CA THR A 15 0.32 -14.02 -5.62
C THR A 15 -0.25 -15.40 -5.87
N HIS A 16 -0.03 -16.34 -4.92
CA HIS A 16 -0.59 -17.68 -5.00
C HIS A 16 -2.12 -17.66 -4.83
N PRO A 17 -2.89 -18.51 -5.52
CA PRO A 17 -4.36 -18.57 -5.36
C PRO A 17 -4.82 -18.79 -3.92
N ASP A 18 -4.16 -19.68 -3.18
CA ASP A 18 -4.37 -19.92 -1.75
C ASP A 18 -3.02 -19.92 -0.99
N PRO A 19 -2.65 -18.80 -0.36
CA PRO A 19 -1.39 -18.68 0.40
C PRO A 19 -1.55 -19.06 1.89
N TYR A 20 -2.78 -19.20 2.39
CA TYR A 20 -3.05 -19.17 3.83
C TYR A 20 -2.60 -20.43 4.55
N SER A 21 -2.78 -21.61 3.93
CA SER A 21 -2.26 -22.87 4.46
C SER A 21 -0.73 -22.84 4.61
N TYR A 22 -0.03 -22.22 3.66
CA TYR A 22 1.42 -22.02 3.74
C TYR A 22 1.82 -21.05 4.86
N TYR A 23 1.11 -19.94 5.01
CA TYR A 23 1.37 -18.99 6.11
C TYR A 23 1.09 -19.62 7.48
N ALA A 24 0.07 -20.47 7.60
CA ALA A 24 -0.22 -21.20 8.84
C ALA A 24 0.94 -22.13 9.22
N LEU A 25 1.53 -22.83 8.24
CA LEU A 25 2.72 -23.68 8.47
C LEU A 25 3.92 -22.85 8.92
N LEU A 26 4.17 -21.69 8.30
CA LEU A 26 5.25 -20.80 8.74
C LEU A 26 5.01 -20.24 10.14
N ALA A 27 3.76 -19.93 10.48
CA ALA A 27 3.37 -19.34 11.77
C ALA A 27 3.38 -20.35 12.94
N ALA A 28 3.48 -21.65 12.67
CA ALA A 28 3.52 -22.67 13.70
C ALA A 28 4.82 -22.62 14.54
N ASP A 29 5.89 -22.08 13.99
CA ASP A 29 7.18 -21.93 14.67
C ASP A 29 7.39 -20.46 15.09
N PRO A 30 7.61 -20.16 16.38
CA PRO A 30 7.90 -18.79 16.82
C PRO A 30 9.28 -18.29 16.37
N ALA A 31 10.22 -19.17 16.01
CA ALA A 31 11.55 -18.78 15.58
C ALA A 31 11.56 -18.30 14.12
N PRO A 32 12.29 -17.22 13.80
CA PRO A 32 12.53 -16.84 12.41
C PRO A 32 13.41 -17.89 11.71
N ARG A 33 13.12 -18.17 10.44
CA ARG A 33 13.89 -19.13 9.63
C ARG A 33 14.63 -18.39 8.52
N TYR A 34 15.90 -18.76 8.30
CA TYR A 34 16.63 -18.25 7.15
C TYR A 34 16.20 -19.02 5.88
N ASP A 35 15.78 -18.26 4.88
CA ASP A 35 15.43 -18.78 3.56
C ASP A 35 16.62 -18.55 2.62
N GLU A 36 17.29 -19.65 2.26
CA GLU A 36 18.47 -19.64 1.40
C GLU A 36 18.18 -19.11 -0.01
N ARG A 37 16.99 -19.36 -0.53
CA ARG A 37 16.56 -18.91 -1.87
C ARG A 37 16.33 -17.41 -1.91
N LEU A 38 15.63 -16.89 -0.91
CA LEU A 38 15.38 -15.46 -0.76
C LEU A 38 16.55 -14.69 -0.15
N ARG A 39 17.52 -15.40 0.48
CA ARG A 39 18.64 -14.86 1.24
C ARG A 39 18.20 -13.83 2.29
N LEU A 40 17.15 -14.18 3.04
CA LEU A 40 16.64 -13.37 4.14
C LEU A 40 15.97 -14.25 5.19
N TRP A 41 15.76 -13.67 6.36
CA TRP A 41 15.03 -14.30 7.45
C TRP A 41 13.52 -14.10 7.28
N VAL A 42 12.74 -15.16 7.46
CA VAL A 42 11.27 -15.12 7.41
C VAL A 42 10.73 -15.33 8.82
N ALA A 43 9.85 -14.43 9.27
CA ALA A 43 9.10 -14.56 10.51
C ALA A 43 7.59 -14.45 10.20
N ALA A 44 6.80 -15.41 10.67
CA ALA A 44 5.37 -15.47 10.45
C ALA A 44 4.55 -15.62 11.75
N HIS A 45 5.16 -16.11 12.84
CA HIS A 45 4.46 -16.26 14.12
C HIS A 45 4.01 -14.91 14.66
N PRO A 46 2.72 -14.73 15.05
CA PRO A 46 2.15 -13.42 15.38
C PRO A 46 2.89 -12.65 16.48
N ALA A 47 3.31 -13.32 17.54
CA ALA A 47 4.04 -12.66 18.64
C ALA A 47 5.43 -12.19 18.17
N THR A 48 6.15 -13.02 17.41
CA THR A 48 7.47 -12.71 16.86
C THR A 48 7.39 -11.55 15.85
N VAL A 49 6.40 -11.55 14.98
CA VAL A 49 6.18 -10.45 14.02
C VAL A 49 5.95 -9.13 14.75
N ARG A 50 5.07 -9.10 15.78
CA ARG A 50 4.83 -7.88 16.58
C ARG A 50 6.08 -7.43 17.32
N GLN A 51 6.83 -8.36 17.93
CA GLN A 51 8.11 -8.07 18.58
C GLN A 51 9.06 -7.37 17.60
N LEU A 52 9.27 -7.95 16.41
CA LEU A 52 10.19 -7.41 15.40
C LEU A 52 9.70 -6.07 14.79
N LEU A 53 8.39 -5.87 14.66
CA LEU A 53 7.83 -4.58 14.23
C LEU A 53 8.06 -3.46 15.25
N ALA A 54 8.07 -3.80 16.55
CA ALA A 54 8.31 -2.86 17.65
C ALA A 54 9.80 -2.60 17.92
N ASP A 55 10.68 -3.55 17.58
CA ASP A 55 12.10 -3.48 17.91
C ASP A 55 12.81 -2.32 17.17
N PRO A 56 13.49 -1.40 17.90
CA PRO A 56 14.22 -0.28 17.28
C PRO A 56 15.43 -0.69 16.44
N ALA A 57 15.98 -1.89 16.65
CA ALA A 57 17.04 -2.42 15.82
C ALA A 57 16.53 -2.98 14.48
N CYS A 58 15.21 -3.20 14.34
CA CYS A 58 14.57 -3.58 13.08
C CYS A 58 14.21 -2.33 12.27
N ARG A 59 15.12 -1.88 11.40
CA ARG A 59 14.96 -0.69 10.54
C ARG A 59 14.14 -0.98 9.30
N VAL A 60 13.48 0.05 8.77
CA VAL A 60 12.73 -0.06 7.50
C VAL A 60 13.64 -0.10 6.27
N ARG A 61 14.89 0.39 6.41
CA ARG A 61 15.91 0.36 5.37
C ARG A 61 17.27 -0.05 5.95
N PRO A 62 18.16 -0.64 5.10
CA PRO A 62 19.55 -0.85 5.51
C PRO A 62 20.21 0.48 5.92
N VAL A 63 21.02 0.45 6.98
CA VAL A 63 21.72 1.66 7.46
C VAL A 63 22.65 2.22 6.38
N GLN A 64 23.32 1.34 5.63
CA GLN A 64 24.30 1.69 4.59
C GLN A 64 23.63 2.05 3.25
N GLU A 65 22.36 1.65 3.03
CA GLU A 65 21.64 1.88 1.79
C GLU A 65 20.20 2.33 2.09
N PRO A 66 20.01 3.56 2.61
CA PRO A 66 18.66 4.08 2.92
C PRO A 66 17.80 4.27 1.67
N VAL A 67 18.42 4.52 0.52
CA VAL A 67 17.77 4.58 -0.80
C VAL A 67 18.43 3.52 -1.70
N PRO A 68 17.66 2.67 -2.40
CA PRO A 68 18.22 1.72 -3.35
C PRO A 68 19.06 2.43 -4.44
N VAL A 69 20.26 1.92 -4.72
CA VAL A 69 21.16 2.50 -5.73
C VAL A 69 20.47 2.59 -7.10
N ALA A 70 19.65 1.60 -7.45
CA ALA A 70 18.89 1.59 -8.70
C ALA A 70 17.89 2.76 -8.85
N LEU A 71 17.48 3.39 -7.73
CA LEU A 71 16.57 4.54 -7.71
C LEU A 71 17.30 5.88 -7.63
N ALA A 72 18.64 5.93 -7.70
CA ALA A 72 19.40 7.17 -7.58
C ALA A 72 18.90 8.26 -8.55
N GLY A 73 18.58 9.45 -8.02
CA GLY A 73 17.96 10.56 -8.75
C GLY A 73 16.57 10.90 -8.21
N PRO A 74 15.72 11.62 -8.99
CA PRO A 74 14.47 12.20 -8.51
C PRO A 74 13.51 11.22 -7.84
N ALA A 75 13.41 9.97 -8.33
CA ALA A 75 12.58 8.95 -7.70
C ALA A 75 13.16 8.51 -6.35
N GLY A 76 14.48 8.38 -6.25
CA GLY A 76 15.19 8.06 -5.01
C GLY A 76 15.11 9.19 -3.98
N ASP A 77 15.20 10.44 -4.42
CA ASP A 77 15.07 11.61 -3.54
C ASP A 77 13.67 11.65 -2.91
N LEU A 78 12.63 11.45 -3.72
CA LEU A 78 11.25 11.33 -3.22
C LEU A 78 11.12 10.14 -2.26
N PHE A 79 11.62 8.96 -2.64
CA PHE A 79 11.59 7.74 -1.81
C PHE A 79 12.26 7.95 -0.45
N GLY A 80 13.47 8.51 -0.45
CA GLY A 80 14.26 8.74 0.77
C GLY A 80 13.64 9.75 1.73
N ALA A 81 12.77 10.64 1.24
CA ALA A 81 12.06 11.62 2.05
C ALA A 81 10.70 11.11 2.60
N LEU A 82 10.21 9.95 2.12
CA LEU A 82 8.96 9.35 2.64
C LEU A 82 9.12 8.93 4.10
N VAL A 83 8.17 9.34 4.94
CA VAL A 83 8.16 8.98 6.37
C VAL A 83 8.28 7.46 6.60
N ARG A 84 7.62 6.65 5.78
CA ARG A 84 7.63 5.19 5.91
C ARG A 84 8.99 4.54 5.59
N MET A 85 9.91 5.27 4.94
CA MET A 85 11.24 4.80 4.58
C MET A 85 12.32 5.29 5.54
N ASN A 86 11.93 5.93 6.64
CA ASN A 86 12.84 6.49 7.63
C ASN A 86 12.57 5.91 9.02
N ASP A 87 13.57 5.98 9.89
CA ASP A 87 13.50 5.68 11.31
C ASP A 87 14.02 6.88 12.13
N GLY A 88 13.82 6.81 13.46
CA GLY A 88 14.25 7.88 14.37
C GLY A 88 13.55 9.23 14.12
N PRO A 89 14.24 10.37 14.32
CA PRO A 89 13.62 11.70 14.17
C PRO A 89 13.08 12.00 12.77
N ARG A 90 13.71 11.46 11.71
CA ARG A 90 13.23 11.59 10.32
C ARG A 90 11.90 10.87 10.06
N HIS A 91 11.54 9.92 10.92
CA HIS A 91 10.24 9.27 10.91
C HIS A 91 9.29 9.92 11.93
N ALA A 92 9.71 10.09 13.19
CA ALA A 92 8.82 10.41 14.30
C ALA A 92 8.08 11.74 14.11
N THR A 93 8.79 12.82 13.77
CA THR A 93 8.18 14.14 13.57
C THR A 93 7.22 14.17 12.38
N PRO A 94 7.62 13.76 11.15
CA PRO A 94 6.68 13.70 10.02
C PRO A 94 5.49 12.75 10.26
N LYS A 95 5.72 11.65 10.97
CA LYS A 95 4.64 10.70 11.32
C LYS A 95 3.60 11.34 12.23
N ALA A 96 4.02 12.11 13.22
CA ALA A 96 3.11 12.82 14.13
C ALA A 96 2.23 13.81 13.38
N VAL A 97 2.80 14.58 12.42
CA VAL A 97 2.04 15.50 11.57
C VAL A 97 0.96 14.77 10.78
N LEU A 98 1.33 13.67 10.10
CA LEU A 98 0.38 12.89 9.31
C LEU A 98 -0.71 12.25 10.18
N LEU A 99 -0.36 11.71 11.35
CA LEU A 99 -1.33 11.16 12.30
C LEU A 99 -2.33 12.22 12.76
N HIS A 100 -1.83 13.42 13.13
CA HIS A 100 -2.70 14.52 13.56
C HIS A 100 -3.63 14.96 12.43
N ALA A 101 -3.10 15.21 11.23
CA ALA A 101 -3.90 15.66 10.09
C ALA A 101 -4.97 14.62 9.68
N LEU A 102 -4.65 13.32 9.68
CA LEU A 102 -5.59 12.26 9.36
C LEU A 102 -6.62 12.03 10.47
N ALA A 103 -6.24 12.18 11.75
CA ALA A 103 -7.17 12.08 12.88
C ALA A 103 -8.16 13.26 12.93
N ALA A 104 -7.73 14.44 12.51
CA ALA A 104 -8.57 15.64 12.45
C ALA A 104 -9.49 15.67 11.21
N LEU A 105 -9.27 14.78 10.23
CA LEU A 105 -10.10 14.71 9.02
C LEU A 105 -11.49 14.15 9.36
N PRO A 106 -12.59 14.91 9.14
CA PRO A 106 -13.92 14.37 9.34
C PRO A 106 -14.19 13.14 8.47
N GLN A 107 -14.69 12.08 9.07
CA GLN A 107 -14.95 10.82 8.34
C GLN A 107 -16.00 11.01 7.22
N SER A 108 -17.00 11.89 7.42
CA SER A 108 -17.97 12.26 6.39
C SER A 108 -17.28 12.90 5.18
N LEU A 109 -16.37 13.86 5.40
CA LEU A 109 -15.64 14.50 4.31
C LEU A 109 -14.81 13.51 3.51
N ALA A 110 -14.11 12.60 4.19
CA ALA A 110 -13.36 11.53 3.52
C ALA A 110 -14.28 10.60 2.71
N ALA A 111 -15.47 10.29 3.26
CA ALA A 111 -16.47 9.48 2.59
C ALA A 111 -17.07 10.18 1.38
N ASP A 112 -17.36 11.48 1.47
CA ASP A 112 -17.98 12.27 0.40
C ASP A 112 -17.04 12.39 -0.81
N HIS A 113 -15.75 12.70 -0.59
CA HIS A 113 -14.75 12.72 -1.67
C HIS A 113 -14.59 11.35 -2.32
N ALA A 114 -14.50 10.28 -1.52
CA ALA A 114 -14.40 8.92 -2.03
C ALA A 114 -15.66 8.50 -2.82
N ALA A 115 -16.86 8.86 -2.33
CA ALA A 115 -18.13 8.57 -2.99
C ALA A 115 -18.26 9.32 -4.32
N SER A 116 -17.91 10.60 -4.36
CA SER A 116 -17.93 11.41 -5.58
C SER A 116 -17.07 10.81 -6.68
N VAL A 117 -15.79 10.55 -6.37
CA VAL A 117 -14.84 9.92 -7.32
C VAL A 117 -15.33 8.54 -7.75
N ALA A 118 -15.75 7.71 -6.79
CA ALA A 118 -16.19 6.35 -7.09
C ALA A 118 -17.46 6.32 -7.95
N THR A 119 -18.43 7.21 -7.70
CA THR A 119 -19.67 7.26 -8.48
C THR A 119 -19.40 7.67 -9.92
N ALA A 120 -18.54 8.68 -10.14
CA ALA A 120 -18.17 9.10 -11.49
C ALA A 120 -17.49 7.96 -12.29
N MET A 121 -16.61 7.21 -11.63
CA MET A 121 -15.90 6.10 -12.28
C MET A 121 -16.73 4.82 -12.41
N ALA A 122 -17.65 4.56 -11.48
CA ALA A 122 -18.48 3.35 -11.50
C ALA A 122 -19.45 3.32 -12.68
N ALA A 123 -19.88 4.49 -13.18
CA ALA A 123 -20.74 4.62 -14.34
C ALA A 123 -20.11 4.09 -15.63
N GLU A 124 -18.79 4.01 -15.68
CA GLU A 124 -18.02 3.53 -16.85
C GLU A 124 -17.71 2.02 -16.78
N VAL A 125 -18.02 1.35 -15.68
CA VAL A 125 -17.68 -0.07 -15.46
C VAL A 125 -18.67 -0.95 -16.22
N CYS A 126 -18.19 -1.59 -17.32
CA CYS A 126 -18.99 -2.50 -18.13
C CYS A 126 -18.28 -3.84 -18.45
N ASP A 127 -16.95 -3.91 -18.26
CA ASP A 127 -16.12 -5.07 -18.56
C ASP A 127 -14.92 -5.19 -17.59
N ALA A 128 -14.09 -6.20 -17.79
CA ALA A 128 -12.90 -6.42 -16.96
C ALA A 128 -11.86 -5.28 -17.07
N ALA A 129 -11.73 -4.64 -18.23
CA ALA A 129 -10.76 -3.56 -18.45
C ALA A 129 -11.17 -2.30 -17.68
N THR A 130 -12.43 -1.90 -17.79
CA THR A 130 -13.02 -0.77 -17.07
C THR A 130 -13.11 -1.03 -15.57
N LEU A 131 -13.36 -2.28 -15.15
CA LEU A 131 -13.28 -2.68 -13.74
C LEU A 131 -11.85 -2.53 -13.19
N ASN A 132 -10.81 -2.91 -13.95
CA ASN A 132 -9.43 -2.68 -13.56
C ASN A 132 -9.11 -1.19 -13.45
N ALA A 133 -9.56 -0.37 -14.41
CA ALA A 133 -9.39 1.09 -14.37
C ALA A 133 -10.04 1.71 -13.12
N PHE A 134 -11.24 1.24 -12.76
CA PHE A 134 -11.94 1.63 -11.53
C PHE A 134 -11.12 1.26 -10.29
N VAL A 135 -10.72 0.00 -10.16
CA VAL A 135 -10.01 -0.52 -8.98
C VAL A 135 -8.67 0.20 -8.78
N GLN A 136 -7.95 0.48 -9.84
CA GLN A 136 -6.65 1.17 -9.78
C GLN A 136 -6.79 2.68 -9.60
N GLY A 137 -7.85 3.29 -10.15
CA GLY A 137 -8.03 4.73 -10.19
C GLY A 137 -8.65 5.32 -8.93
N VAL A 138 -9.71 4.69 -8.40
CA VAL A 138 -10.49 5.24 -7.28
C VAL A 138 -9.63 5.57 -6.06
N PRO A 139 -8.74 4.68 -5.56
CA PRO A 139 -7.99 4.96 -4.33
C PRO A 139 -7.15 6.23 -4.41
N VAL A 140 -6.38 6.37 -5.47
CA VAL A 140 -5.46 7.52 -5.63
C VAL A 140 -6.24 8.80 -5.93
N ARG A 141 -7.27 8.74 -6.79
CA ARG A 141 -8.09 9.91 -7.12
C ARG A 141 -8.85 10.42 -5.91
N ALA A 142 -9.35 9.53 -5.03
CA ALA A 142 -10.02 9.94 -3.78
C ALA A 142 -9.07 10.71 -2.84
N VAL A 143 -7.83 10.24 -2.68
CA VAL A 143 -6.83 10.96 -1.86
C VAL A 143 -6.39 12.27 -2.53
N ALA A 144 -6.22 12.29 -3.86
CA ALA A 144 -5.89 13.50 -4.61
C ALA A 144 -7.01 14.56 -4.50
N SER A 145 -8.27 14.15 -4.60
CA SER A 145 -9.44 15.03 -4.39
C SER A 145 -9.47 15.58 -2.96
N LEU A 146 -9.22 14.74 -1.95
CA LEU A 146 -9.10 15.16 -0.54
C LEU A 146 -7.97 16.17 -0.31
N LEU A 147 -6.87 16.08 -1.06
CA LEU A 147 -5.79 17.05 -1.04
C LEU A 147 -6.13 18.36 -1.75
N GLY A 148 -7.17 18.39 -2.61
CA GLY A 148 -7.66 19.57 -3.30
C GLY A 148 -7.25 19.70 -4.76
N PHE A 149 -6.82 18.62 -5.41
CA PHE A 149 -6.74 18.57 -6.87
C PHE A 149 -8.13 18.67 -7.48
N ALA A 150 -8.28 19.47 -8.53
CA ALA A 150 -9.53 19.59 -9.26
C ALA A 150 -9.84 18.28 -10.02
N ASP A 151 -11.13 18.02 -10.28
CA ASP A 151 -11.57 16.77 -10.92
C ASP A 151 -10.85 16.48 -12.24
N GLY A 152 -10.62 17.51 -13.06
CA GLY A 152 -9.86 17.38 -14.31
C GLY A 152 -8.38 17.05 -14.15
N GLU A 153 -7.79 17.25 -12.96
CA GLU A 153 -6.40 16.93 -12.65
C GLU A 153 -6.24 15.48 -12.15
N LEU A 154 -7.31 14.88 -11.58
CA LEU A 154 -7.26 13.57 -10.91
C LEU A 154 -6.72 12.44 -11.80
N PRO A 155 -7.13 12.29 -13.08
CA PRO A 155 -6.59 11.24 -13.95
C PRO A 155 -5.08 11.38 -14.15
N ARG A 156 -4.58 12.60 -14.39
CA ARG A 156 -3.15 12.86 -14.57
C ARG A 156 -2.35 12.55 -13.31
N VAL A 157 -2.83 13.00 -12.15
CA VAL A 157 -2.17 12.75 -10.86
C VAL A 157 -2.12 11.26 -10.56
N ALA A 158 -3.20 10.53 -10.78
CA ALA A 158 -3.24 9.09 -10.60
C ALA A 158 -2.25 8.35 -11.53
N ALA A 159 -2.13 8.77 -12.79
CA ALA A 159 -1.15 8.23 -13.73
C ALA A 159 0.30 8.49 -13.29
N LEU A 160 0.61 9.68 -12.77
CA LEU A 160 1.94 9.99 -12.22
C LEU A 160 2.25 9.12 -11.00
N VAL A 161 1.29 8.93 -10.10
CA VAL A 161 1.44 8.06 -8.94
C VAL A 161 1.71 6.62 -9.38
N ALA A 162 0.95 6.08 -10.34
CA ALA A 162 1.12 4.72 -10.84
C ALA A 162 2.52 4.52 -11.46
N ARG A 163 3.00 5.46 -12.29
CA ARG A 163 4.35 5.41 -12.89
C ARG A 163 5.44 5.48 -11.81
N TYR A 164 5.29 6.32 -10.81
CA TYR A 164 6.24 6.39 -9.70
C TYR A 164 6.23 5.10 -8.87
N VAL A 165 5.07 4.56 -8.53
CA VAL A 165 4.99 3.31 -7.73
C VAL A 165 5.56 2.12 -8.51
N ALA A 166 5.37 2.06 -9.83
CA ALA A 166 5.93 1.00 -10.67
C ALA A 166 7.47 0.93 -10.59
N CYS A 167 8.17 2.06 -10.45
CA CYS A 167 9.63 2.05 -10.33
C CYS A 167 10.15 1.59 -8.95
N LEU A 168 9.30 1.50 -7.93
CA LEU A 168 9.71 1.17 -6.56
C LEU A 168 9.83 -0.33 -6.30
N THR A 169 9.33 -1.17 -7.19
CA THR A 169 9.44 -2.62 -7.04
C THR A 169 10.82 -3.12 -7.41
N PRO A 170 11.37 -4.14 -6.71
CA PRO A 170 12.59 -4.83 -7.17
C PRO A 170 12.46 -5.51 -8.54
N LEU A 171 11.24 -5.62 -9.06
CA LEU A 171 10.92 -6.20 -10.37
C LEU A 171 10.93 -5.16 -11.50
N ALA A 172 11.17 -3.87 -11.20
CA ALA A 172 11.10 -2.78 -12.17
C ALA A 172 12.20 -2.90 -13.25
N CYS A 173 11.80 -2.74 -14.50
CA CYS A 173 12.73 -2.65 -15.62
C CYS A 173 13.33 -1.24 -15.74
N PRO A 174 14.45 -1.07 -16.50
CA PRO A 174 15.07 0.25 -16.68
C PRO A 174 14.11 1.33 -17.22
N GLY A 175 13.19 0.96 -18.11
CA GLY A 175 12.18 1.87 -18.65
C GLY A 175 11.18 2.36 -17.57
N GLU A 176 10.77 1.48 -16.65
CA GLU A 176 9.91 1.85 -15.52
C GLU A 176 10.66 2.74 -14.53
N ILE A 177 11.96 2.54 -14.32
CA ILE A 177 12.78 3.39 -13.47
C ILE A 177 12.89 4.79 -14.08
N ALA A 178 13.20 4.91 -15.38
CA ALA A 178 13.25 6.18 -16.09
C ALA A 178 11.91 6.94 -16.02
N ALA A 179 10.81 6.23 -16.32
CA ALA A 179 9.45 6.79 -16.20
C ALA A 179 9.10 7.23 -14.77
N GLY A 180 9.63 6.51 -13.77
CA GLY A 180 9.49 6.83 -12.35
C GLY A 180 10.19 8.13 -11.95
N HIS A 181 11.38 8.42 -12.50
CA HIS A 181 12.08 9.69 -12.28
C HIS A 181 11.29 10.89 -12.81
N GLU A 182 10.79 10.79 -14.04
CA GLU A 182 9.94 11.82 -14.64
C GLU A 182 8.66 12.04 -13.83
N ALA A 183 8.01 10.94 -13.42
CA ALA A 183 6.78 10.97 -12.64
C ALA A 183 7.01 11.62 -11.25
N ALA A 184 8.13 11.32 -10.58
CA ALA A 184 8.49 11.92 -9.30
C ALA A 184 8.65 13.46 -9.41
N GLN A 185 9.35 13.94 -10.43
CA GLN A 185 9.51 15.38 -10.69
C GLN A 185 8.16 16.05 -10.97
N ALA A 186 7.36 15.48 -11.88
CA ALA A 186 6.07 16.03 -12.24
C ALA A 186 5.08 16.03 -11.06
N LEU A 187 5.09 14.99 -10.22
CA LEU A 187 4.26 14.90 -9.04
C LEU A 187 4.64 15.93 -7.99
N LEU A 188 5.94 16.11 -7.72
CA LEU A 188 6.42 17.14 -6.80
C LEU A 188 6.08 18.55 -7.29
N GLU A 189 6.16 18.83 -8.61
CA GLU A 189 5.76 20.11 -9.18
C GLU A 189 4.25 20.35 -9.06
N ALA A 190 3.42 19.34 -9.35
CA ALA A 190 1.97 19.42 -9.17
C ALA A 190 1.61 19.73 -7.70
N LEU A 191 2.29 19.12 -6.75
CA LEU A 191 2.10 19.37 -5.32
C LEU A 191 2.60 20.75 -4.89
N ARG A 192 3.72 21.26 -5.47
CA ARG A 192 4.15 22.64 -5.22
C ARG A 192 3.09 23.64 -5.69
N GLN A 193 2.48 23.41 -6.83
CA GLN A 193 1.40 24.24 -7.33
C GLN A 193 0.17 24.16 -6.45
N LEU A 194 -0.21 22.94 -6.02
CA LEU A 194 -1.34 22.72 -5.12
C LEU A 194 -1.17 23.48 -3.80
N VAL A 195 -0.01 23.35 -3.15
CA VAL A 195 0.28 24.06 -1.88
C VAL A 195 0.26 25.59 -2.04
N ARG A 196 0.55 26.12 -3.24
CA ARG A 196 0.45 27.58 -3.54
C ARG A 196 -0.98 28.05 -3.79
N ARG A 197 -1.92 27.15 -4.11
CA ARG A 197 -3.36 27.47 -4.32
C ARG A 197 -4.05 27.53 -2.96
N ALA A 198 -3.94 28.62 -2.24
CA ALA A 198 -4.69 28.81 -0.98
C ALA A 198 -6.14 29.31 -1.26
N PRO A 199 -7.13 28.98 -0.41
CA PRO A 199 -7.07 28.07 0.74
C PRO A 199 -7.16 26.59 0.32
N GLY A 200 -6.37 25.73 0.97
CA GLY A 200 -6.41 24.28 0.74
C GLY A 200 -7.58 23.61 1.45
N THR A 201 -7.82 22.35 1.09
CA THR A 201 -8.76 21.45 1.79
C THR A 201 -8.35 21.23 3.25
N ALA A 202 -9.25 20.67 4.06
CA ALA A 202 -8.99 20.39 5.47
C ALA A 202 -7.78 19.46 5.65
N LEU A 203 -7.60 18.44 4.78
CA LEU A 203 -6.43 17.56 4.83
C LEU A 203 -5.14 18.31 4.46
N LEU A 204 -5.13 19.07 3.36
CA LEU A 204 -3.95 19.82 2.95
C LEU A 204 -3.56 20.85 4.02
N ALA A 205 -4.54 21.61 4.55
CA ALA A 205 -4.33 22.58 5.61
C ALA A 205 -3.79 21.93 6.89
N GLY A 206 -4.32 20.75 7.27
CA GLY A 206 -3.83 19.98 8.42
C GLY A 206 -2.38 19.55 8.27
N VAL A 207 -1.99 19.09 7.08
CA VAL A 207 -0.62 18.66 6.80
C VAL A 207 0.35 19.85 6.69
N THR A 208 -0.08 20.98 6.11
CA THR A 208 0.80 22.14 5.86
C THR A 208 0.94 23.08 7.06
N ARG A 209 0.06 23.02 8.05
CA ARG A 209 0.08 23.89 9.25
C ARG A 209 1.26 23.57 10.18
N GLU A 210 1.60 22.29 10.28
CA GLU A 210 2.62 21.81 11.19
C GLU A 210 4.04 22.00 10.61
N PRO A 211 5.07 22.14 11.46
CA PRO A 211 6.44 22.31 10.96
C PRO A 211 6.98 21.01 10.37
N TRP A 212 7.54 21.13 9.17
CA TRP A 212 8.28 20.06 8.49
C TRP A 212 9.78 20.37 8.55
N PRO A 213 10.65 19.34 8.51
CA PRO A 213 12.10 19.54 8.47
C PRO A 213 12.53 20.47 7.33
N ASP A 214 11.90 20.31 6.17
CA ASP A 214 12.08 21.16 4.99
C ASP A 214 10.87 21.01 4.03
N LYS A 215 10.86 21.83 2.99
CA LYS A 215 9.78 21.82 1.99
C LYS A 215 9.76 20.55 1.15
N HIS A 216 10.90 19.90 0.93
CA HIS A 216 10.97 18.64 0.20
C HIS A 216 10.30 17.51 0.98
N ALA A 217 10.57 17.42 2.30
CA ALA A 217 9.91 16.44 3.19
C ALA A 217 8.38 16.63 3.20
N LEU A 218 7.88 17.86 3.27
CA LEU A 218 6.45 18.16 3.14
C LEU A 218 5.88 17.59 1.83
N LEU A 219 6.45 17.99 0.68
CA LEU A 219 5.94 17.59 -0.64
C LEU A 219 6.06 16.08 -0.85
N ALA A 220 7.15 15.46 -0.41
CA ALA A 220 7.33 14.02 -0.49
C ALA A 220 6.27 13.26 0.31
N ASN A 221 5.87 13.76 1.47
CA ASN A 221 4.87 13.08 2.29
C ASN A 221 3.42 13.38 1.86
N LEU A 222 3.16 14.52 1.19
CA LEU A 222 1.92 14.72 0.43
C LEU A 222 1.82 13.73 -0.75
N ALA A 223 2.91 13.52 -1.52
CA ALA A 223 2.99 12.44 -2.50
C ALA A 223 2.82 11.07 -1.83
N GLY A 224 3.40 10.89 -0.64
CA GLY A 224 3.30 9.68 0.17
C GLY A 224 1.87 9.28 0.50
N LEU A 225 0.98 10.22 0.79
CA LEU A 225 -0.44 9.93 1.03
C LEU A 225 -1.10 9.24 -0.18
N MET A 226 -0.75 9.64 -1.41
CA MET A 226 -1.27 9.04 -2.63
C MET A 226 -0.54 7.74 -3.02
N THR A 227 0.79 7.74 -2.99
CA THR A 227 1.61 6.61 -3.43
C THR A 227 1.48 5.39 -2.52
N GLN A 228 1.29 5.59 -1.21
CA GLN A 228 1.07 4.50 -0.25
C GLN A 228 -0.36 3.95 -0.30
N THR A 229 -1.31 4.75 -0.78
CA THR A 229 -2.69 4.31 -1.00
C THR A 229 -2.79 3.43 -2.25
N HIS A 230 -1.90 3.62 -3.25
CA HIS A 230 -2.00 2.98 -4.55
C HIS A 230 -2.11 1.45 -4.45
N ASP A 231 -1.10 0.74 -3.99
CA ASP A 231 -1.13 -0.73 -3.99
C ASP A 231 -2.04 -1.30 -2.88
N ALA A 232 -1.94 -0.75 -1.66
CA ALA A 232 -2.63 -1.29 -0.51
C ALA A 232 -4.15 -1.16 -0.60
N THR A 233 -4.65 0.01 -1.01
CA THR A 233 -6.10 0.23 -1.10
C THR A 233 -6.67 -0.35 -2.40
N THR A 234 -5.90 -0.35 -3.50
CA THR A 234 -6.23 -1.08 -4.74
C THR A 234 -6.38 -2.58 -4.46
N GLY A 235 -5.44 -3.18 -3.74
CA GLY A 235 -5.52 -4.60 -3.37
C GLY A 235 -6.73 -4.89 -2.47
N LEU A 236 -7.01 -4.04 -1.49
CA LEU A 236 -8.17 -4.22 -0.61
C LEU A 236 -9.50 -4.10 -1.39
N LEU A 237 -9.61 -3.12 -2.29
CA LEU A 237 -10.78 -2.99 -3.16
C LEU A 237 -10.92 -4.19 -4.10
N GLY A 238 -9.84 -4.59 -4.75
CA GLY A 238 -9.83 -5.74 -5.64
C GLY A 238 -10.19 -7.04 -4.94
N ASN A 239 -9.59 -7.34 -3.76
CA ASN A 239 -9.91 -8.53 -2.98
C ASN A 239 -11.37 -8.51 -2.48
N SER A 240 -11.92 -7.32 -2.18
CA SER A 240 -13.34 -7.18 -1.83
C SER A 240 -14.26 -7.49 -3.03
N ILE A 241 -13.85 -7.12 -4.25
CA ILE A 241 -14.57 -7.47 -5.48
C ILE A 241 -14.45 -8.97 -5.76
N VAL A 242 -13.26 -9.57 -5.56
CA VAL A 242 -13.08 -11.03 -5.64
C VAL A 242 -14.01 -11.77 -4.69
N ALA A 243 -14.14 -11.32 -3.44
CA ALA A 243 -15.09 -11.89 -2.49
C ALA A 243 -16.54 -11.82 -3.00
N ARG A 244 -16.91 -10.70 -3.64
CA ARG A 244 -18.21 -10.54 -4.31
C ARG A 244 -18.42 -11.53 -5.44
N LEU A 245 -17.43 -11.68 -6.33
CA LEU A 245 -17.48 -12.61 -7.45
C LEU A 245 -17.54 -14.08 -6.98
N ARG A 246 -17.03 -14.36 -5.76
CA ARG A 246 -17.15 -15.66 -5.09
C ARG A 246 -18.49 -15.85 -4.36
N GLY A 247 -19.42 -14.89 -4.43
CA GLY A 247 -20.75 -15.01 -3.87
C GLY A 247 -20.94 -14.44 -2.46
N ASP A 248 -19.97 -13.71 -1.90
CA ASP A 248 -20.17 -13.02 -0.61
C ASP A 248 -21.21 -11.92 -0.75
N ALA A 249 -22.39 -12.08 -0.18
CA ALA A 249 -23.53 -11.15 -0.25
C ALA A 249 -23.50 -10.04 0.81
N SER A 250 -22.49 -10.00 1.68
CA SER A 250 -22.40 -9.02 2.79
C SER A 250 -22.46 -7.57 2.30
N GLY A 251 -23.03 -6.65 3.06
CA GLY A 251 -22.97 -5.22 2.75
C GLY A 251 -21.52 -4.67 2.78
N PRO A 252 -21.19 -3.60 2.02
CA PRO A 252 -19.82 -3.09 1.97
C PRO A 252 -19.18 -2.80 3.34
N ALA A 253 -19.98 -2.32 4.31
CA ALA A 253 -19.50 -2.02 5.65
C ALA A 253 -19.07 -3.28 6.45
N ALA A 254 -19.66 -4.44 6.18
CA ALA A 254 -19.28 -5.72 6.78
C ALA A 254 -18.21 -6.44 5.96
N LEU A 255 -18.30 -6.36 4.63
CA LEU A 255 -17.38 -7.02 3.71
C LEU A 255 -15.94 -6.50 3.86
N VAL A 256 -15.74 -5.19 3.91
CA VAL A 256 -14.39 -4.59 3.94
C VAL A 256 -13.59 -5.06 5.17
N PRO A 257 -14.09 -4.97 6.42
CA PRO A 257 -13.38 -5.54 7.57
C PRO A 257 -13.10 -7.03 7.45
N ALA A 258 -14.06 -7.80 6.95
CA ALA A 258 -13.90 -9.25 6.77
C ALA A 258 -12.80 -9.60 5.76
N VAL A 259 -12.69 -8.84 4.66
CA VAL A 259 -11.61 -9.03 3.68
C VAL A 259 -10.26 -8.60 4.25
N MET A 260 -10.21 -7.49 5.02
CA MET A 260 -8.97 -7.06 5.71
C MET A 260 -8.41 -8.14 6.63
N GLU A 261 -9.27 -8.95 7.23
CA GLU A 261 -8.88 -10.03 8.12
C GLU A 261 -8.50 -11.30 7.34
N ARG A 262 -9.32 -11.70 6.36
CA ARG A 262 -9.21 -12.99 5.67
C ARG A 262 -8.31 -12.97 4.44
N ASP A 263 -8.28 -11.86 3.70
CA ASP A 263 -7.53 -11.71 2.45
C ASP A 263 -6.95 -10.27 2.33
N PRO A 264 -6.07 -9.86 3.28
CA PRO A 264 -5.51 -8.51 3.31
C PRO A 264 -4.71 -8.22 2.03
N ALA A 265 -4.64 -6.93 1.68
CA ALA A 265 -3.88 -6.51 0.50
C ALA A 265 -2.36 -6.62 0.69
N ILE A 266 -1.85 -6.39 1.89
CA ILE A 266 -0.41 -6.41 2.18
C ILE A 266 -0.09 -7.66 3.01
N HIS A 267 0.66 -8.57 2.40
CA HIS A 267 0.99 -9.87 2.99
C HIS A 267 2.26 -9.85 3.81
N ASN A 268 3.22 -8.98 3.49
CA ASN A 268 4.49 -8.92 4.21
C ASN A 268 5.09 -7.52 4.20
N THR A 269 6.06 -7.31 5.07
CA THR A 269 6.92 -6.13 5.07
C THR A 269 8.37 -6.53 5.33
N ARG A 270 9.31 -5.72 4.83
CA ARG A 270 10.74 -5.93 5.08
C ARG A 270 11.23 -5.10 6.25
N ARG A 271 12.18 -5.69 7.00
CA ARG A 271 13.00 -4.98 7.99
C ARG A 271 14.46 -5.37 7.79
N PHE A 272 15.34 -4.54 8.34
CA PHE A 272 16.78 -4.73 8.27
C PHE A 272 17.37 -4.56 9.67
N THR A 273 18.17 -5.54 10.12
CA THR A 273 18.75 -5.53 11.46
C THR A 273 19.92 -4.54 11.53
N ALA A 274 19.80 -3.49 12.35
CA ALA A 274 20.90 -2.55 12.62
C ALA A 274 21.89 -3.10 13.64
N ALA A 275 21.45 -4.07 14.47
CA ALA A 275 22.26 -4.80 15.44
C ALA A 275 21.85 -6.27 15.44
N GLY A 276 22.67 -7.16 16.02
CA GLY A 276 22.26 -8.55 16.18
C GLY A 276 21.11 -8.69 17.18
N LEU A 277 20.15 -9.55 16.87
CA LEU A 277 18.94 -9.79 17.65
C LEU A 277 18.86 -11.27 18.08
N ASP A 278 18.36 -11.51 19.27
CA ASP A 278 17.95 -12.84 19.73
C ASP A 278 16.41 -12.91 19.69
N VAL A 279 15.87 -13.79 18.84
CA VAL A 279 14.45 -13.89 18.56
C VAL A 279 14.01 -15.34 18.71
N ALA A 280 13.20 -15.64 19.70
CA ALA A 280 12.71 -17.00 19.99
C ALA A 280 13.85 -18.05 20.02
N GLY A 281 15.00 -17.71 20.62
CA GLY A 281 16.16 -18.60 20.74
C GLY A 281 17.06 -18.67 19.52
N VAL A 282 16.76 -17.90 18.46
CA VAL A 282 17.58 -17.84 17.25
C VAL A 282 18.31 -16.50 17.17
N ARG A 283 19.63 -16.57 16.90
CA ARG A 283 20.47 -15.37 16.68
C ARG A 283 20.37 -14.91 15.24
N VAL A 284 19.81 -13.72 15.03
CA VAL A 284 19.79 -13.02 13.74
C VAL A 284 20.93 -11.99 13.74
N PRO A 285 21.96 -12.09 12.88
CA PRO A 285 23.07 -11.14 12.86
C PRO A 285 22.64 -9.72 12.45
N ALA A 286 23.51 -8.72 12.71
CA ALA A 286 23.35 -7.37 12.16
C ALA A 286 23.48 -7.38 10.62
N GLY A 287 22.82 -6.43 9.95
CA GLY A 287 22.86 -6.26 8.49
C GLY A 287 21.98 -7.25 7.71
N GLN A 288 21.21 -8.09 8.41
CA GLN A 288 20.32 -9.07 7.76
C GLN A 288 18.99 -8.46 7.34
N ALA A 289 18.43 -8.94 6.24
CA ALA A 289 17.06 -8.66 5.83
C ALA A 289 16.09 -9.64 6.52
N LEU A 290 14.96 -9.11 6.97
CA LEU A 290 13.84 -9.86 7.54
C LEU A 290 12.59 -9.62 6.68
N LEU A 291 11.87 -10.68 6.34
CA LEU A 291 10.53 -10.63 5.79
C LEU A 291 9.56 -11.01 6.91
N LEU A 292 8.70 -10.07 7.29
CA LEU A 292 7.69 -10.25 8.32
C LEU A 292 6.34 -10.48 7.65
N VAL A 293 5.75 -11.67 7.83
CA VAL A 293 4.43 -12.00 7.30
C VAL A 293 3.37 -11.26 8.12
N LEU A 294 2.61 -10.38 7.47
CA LEU A 294 1.55 -9.57 8.08
C LEU A 294 0.17 -10.20 7.94
N ALA A 295 -0.03 -11.01 6.89
CA ALA A 295 -1.28 -11.71 6.65
C ALA A 295 -1.63 -12.61 7.83
N GLY A 296 -2.84 -12.46 8.37
CA GLY A 296 -3.29 -13.15 9.58
C GLY A 296 -2.71 -12.63 10.91
N THR A 297 -1.89 -11.55 10.88
CA THR A 297 -1.22 -11.02 12.08
C THR A 297 -1.45 -9.53 12.29
N ALA A 298 -1.07 -8.71 11.31
CA ALA A 298 -1.06 -7.24 11.40
C ALA A 298 -1.19 -6.60 10.02
N GLY A 299 -2.35 -6.74 9.37
CA GLY A 299 -2.59 -6.29 7.98
C GLY A 299 -2.31 -4.81 7.72
N PHE A 300 -2.33 -3.95 8.76
CA PHE A 300 -1.93 -2.53 8.69
C PHE A 300 -0.58 -2.24 9.38
N GLY A 301 0.19 -3.27 9.66
CA GLY A 301 1.41 -3.16 10.47
C GLY A 301 1.13 -2.90 11.94
N ASP A 302 2.18 -2.77 12.73
CA ASP A 302 2.12 -2.52 14.17
C ASP A 302 3.27 -1.59 14.61
N GLY A 303 3.19 -1.11 15.86
CA GLY A 303 4.21 -0.24 16.46
C GLY A 303 4.34 1.11 15.73
N ARG A 304 5.56 1.64 15.72
CA ARG A 304 5.85 2.99 15.20
C ARG A 304 5.52 3.18 13.72
N HIS A 305 5.56 2.10 12.92
CA HIS A 305 5.24 2.11 11.49
C HIS A 305 3.81 1.61 11.18
N ALA A 306 2.94 1.48 12.19
CA ALA A 306 1.52 1.20 11.94
C ALA A 306 0.91 2.20 10.97
N CYS A 307 0.03 1.75 10.09
CA CYS A 307 -0.57 2.58 9.05
C CYS A 307 -1.43 3.71 9.65
N PRO A 308 -1.13 4.99 9.38
CA PRO A 308 -1.96 6.10 9.86
C PRO A 308 -3.26 6.27 9.05
N GLY A 309 -3.31 5.71 7.85
CA GLY A 309 -4.42 5.88 6.90
C GLY A 309 -5.45 4.75 6.91
N GLN A 310 -5.47 3.89 7.92
CA GLN A 310 -6.36 2.72 7.98
C GLN A 310 -7.84 3.10 7.84
N ALA A 311 -8.31 4.11 8.58
CA ALA A 311 -9.69 4.57 8.52
C ALA A 311 -10.05 5.13 7.14
N LEU A 312 -9.14 5.90 6.54
CA LEU A 312 -9.30 6.47 5.19
C LEU A 312 -9.37 5.36 4.13
N ALA A 313 -8.47 4.37 4.16
CA ALA A 313 -8.50 3.24 3.24
C ALA A 313 -9.82 2.45 3.31
N ARG A 314 -10.30 2.16 4.53
CA ARG A 314 -11.61 1.52 4.75
C ARG A 314 -12.76 2.34 4.19
N SER A 315 -12.74 3.64 4.40
CA SER A 315 -13.77 4.56 3.88
C SER A 315 -13.78 4.55 2.36
N ILE A 316 -12.62 4.71 1.71
CA ILE A 316 -12.49 4.70 0.25
C ILE A 316 -13.07 3.40 -0.33
N VAL A 317 -12.65 2.25 0.17
CA VAL A 317 -13.11 0.94 -0.35
C VAL A 317 -14.60 0.74 -0.11
N THR A 318 -15.10 1.15 1.06
CA THR A 318 -16.54 1.03 1.36
C THR A 318 -17.39 1.88 0.39
N GLN A 319 -16.97 3.11 0.11
CA GLN A 319 -17.69 3.99 -0.84
C GLN A 319 -17.55 3.48 -2.28
N ALA A 320 -16.37 2.98 -2.67
CA ALA A 320 -16.18 2.36 -3.98
C ALA A 320 -17.13 1.18 -4.23
N LEU A 321 -17.26 0.29 -3.25
CA LEU A 321 -18.18 -0.85 -3.35
C LEU A 321 -19.66 -0.42 -3.35
N ARG A 322 -20.02 0.67 -2.64
CA ARG A 322 -21.35 1.26 -2.70
C ARG A 322 -21.66 1.81 -4.09
N ALA A 323 -20.73 2.55 -4.67
CA ALA A 323 -20.87 3.11 -6.01
C ALA A 323 -21.03 2.02 -7.07
N LEU A 324 -20.18 0.97 -7.06
CA LEU A 324 -20.33 -0.18 -7.95
C LEU A 324 -21.68 -0.87 -7.81
N ARG A 325 -22.15 -1.07 -6.58
CA ARG A 325 -23.45 -1.69 -6.33
C ARG A 325 -24.61 -0.83 -6.88
N ALA A 326 -24.50 0.49 -6.77
CA ALA A 326 -25.52 1.42 -7.27
C ALA A 326 -25.50 1.51 -8.81
N ALA A 327 -24.35 1.36 -9.44
CA ALA A 327 -24.18 1.37 -10.90
C ALA A 327 -24.76 0.12 -11.58
N GLY A 328 -24.84 -1.01 -10.87
CA GLY A 328 -25.43 -2.23 -11.42
C GLY A 328 -24.67 -3.50 -11.02
N PRO A 329 -24.93 -4.62 -11.71
CA PRO A 329 -24.22 -5.87 -11.48
C PRO A 329 -22.74 -5.76 -11.92
N LEU A 330 -21.85 -6.43 -11.19
CA LEU A 330 -20.44 -6.53 -11.61
C LEU A 330 -20.33 -7.28 -12.95
N PRO A 331 -19.42 -6.87 -13.84
CA PRO A 331 -19.14 -7.64 -15.03
C PRO A 331 -18.61 -9.03 -14.66
N ARG A 332 -18.97 -10.03 -15.46
CA ARG A 332 -18.40 -11.37 -15.32
C ARG A 332 -16.91 -11.32 -15.62
N ALA A 333 -16.08 -11.74 -14.68
CA ALA A 333 -14.64 -11.70 -14.81
C ALA A 333 -14.00 -12.82 -14.00
N ALA A 334 -12.98 -13.45 -14.58
CA ALA A 334 -11.97 -14.18 -13.84
C ALA A 334 -10.90 -13.18 -13.31
N TRP A 335 -9.97 -13.65 -12.52
CA TRP A 335 -8.87 -12.80 -12.03
C TRP A 335 -7.58 -13.60 -11.85
N ARG A 336 -6.49 -12.88 -11.91
CA ARG A 336 -5.16 -13.33 -11.50
C ARG A 336 -4.53 -12.27 -10.62
N TYR A 337 -3.53 -12.64 -9.81
CA TYR A 337 -2.82 -11.65 -9.02
C TYR A 337 -1.64 -11.08 -9.79
N ARG A 338 -1.50 -9.75 -9.78
CA ARG A 338 -0.35 -9.04 -10.38
C ARG A 338 0.94 -9.47 -9.67
N PRO A 339 2.05 -9.76 -10.39
CA PRO A 339 3.34 -10.03 -9.78
C PRO A 339 3.71 -8.92 -8.78
N SER A 340 3.98 -9.30 -7.53
CA SER A 340 4.35 -8.40 -6.45
C SER A 340 5.09 -9.16 -5.37
N VAL A 341 6.02 -8.49 -4.69
CA VAL A 341 6.79 -9.07 -3.58
C VAL A 341 6.04 -9.01 -2.25
N ASN A 342 4.99 -8.20 -2.13
CA ASN A 342 4.31 -7.95 -0.85
C ASN A 342 2.82 -7.59 -0.95
N ALA A 343 2.34 -7.14 -2.11
CA ALA A 343 0.96 -6.70 -2.27
C ALA A 343 0.15 -7.68 -3.11
N ARG A 344 -0.98 -8.12 -2.59
CA ARG A 344 -1.94 -9.02 -3.22
C ARG A 344 -2.99 -8.19 -3.95
N MET A 345 -2.83 -8.03 -5.27
CA MET A 345 -3.67 -7.20 -6.10
C MET A 345 -4.24 -8.01 -7.27
N PRO A 346 -5.55 -8.27 -7.29
CA PRO A 346 -6.17 -8.94 -8.41
C PRO A 346 -6.22 -8.03 -9.64
N VAL A 347 -6.02 -8.64 -10.80
CA VAL A 347 -6.25 -8.08 -12.14
C VAL A 347 -7.36 -8.91 -12.76
N PHE A 348 -8.45 -8.26 -13.11
CA PHE A 348 -9.61 -8.90 -13.69
C PHE A 348 -9.39 -9.13 -15.18
N VAL A 349 -9.85 -10.29 -15.67
CA VAL A 349 -9.76 -10.71 -17.08
C VAL A 349 -11.14 -11.20 -17.54
N GLY A 350 -11.48 -11.01 -18.82
CA GLY A 350 -12.75 -11.51 -19.38
C GLY A 350 -12.83 -13.04 -19.35
N GLU A 351 -14.06 -13.58 -19.36
CA GLU A 351 -14.32 -15.03 -19.45
C GLU A 351 -13.79 -15.57 -20.79
N GLY A 352 -12.58 -16.02 -20.86
CA GLY A 352 -11.89 -16.52 -22.06
C GLY A 352 -10.43 -16.15 -22.16
N GLY A 353 -9.91 -15.38 -21.18
CA GLY A 353 -8.53 -14.94 -21.12
C GLY A 353 -7.76 -15.50 -19.91
N ALA A 354 -8.16 -16.66 -19.38
CA ALA A 354 -7.47 -17.33 -18.28
C ALA A 354 -6.44 -18.34 -18.78
#